data_be4dfa8fe6e497818d912d7b71f95176
#
_entry.id   be4dfa8fe6e497818d912d7b71f95176
#
_cell.length_a   1.000
_cell.length_b   1.000
_cell.length_c   1.000
_cell.angle_alpha   90.00
_cell.angle_beta   90.00
_cell.angle_gamma   90.00
#
_symmetry.space_group_name_H-M   'P 1'
#
loop_
_entity.id
_entity.type
_entity.pdbx_description
1 polymer ?
#
loop_
_entity_poly.entity_id
_entity_poly.type
_entity_poly.pdbx_seq_one_letter_code
_entity_poly.pdbx_strand_id
1 'polypeptide(L)'
;MRRALSLQTRLLWAASLALAAFLGATGYALDLAFKRSALQAMRDRMQSYVWAYLSGSDINVGGSLILPDIPPEPRFERPQSGLYAGVVGPGIEWRSASALGRQLPFDLRLEPGRTQFDGPIETNVGGVYRFAQGVAWEMTNGKEVQLTFFVAEHEAVLKRQIT
;
A
#
# COMPACT_ATOMS: atom_id res chain seq x y z
N MET A 1 -36.23 9.33 -50.22
CA MET A 1 -35.28 10.36 -50.60
C MET A 1 -34.31 10.62 -49.46
N ARG A 2 -33.06 10.12 -49.53
CA ARG A 2 -32.01 10.42 -48.54
C ARG A 2 -31.50 11.83 -48.78
N ARG A 3 -31.83 12.81 -47.97
CA ARG A 3 -31.25 14.14 -48.03
C ARG A 3 -29.74 14.02 -47.75
N ALA A 4 -28.91 14.27 -48.76
CA ALA A 4 -27.48 14.34 -48.59
C ALA A 4 -27.17 15.49 -47.62
N LEU A 5 -26.54 15.17 -46.48
CA LEU A 5 -26.07 16.18 -45.54
C LEU A 5 -25.10 17.15 -46.27
N SER A 6 -25.22 18.46 -46.03
CA SER A 6 -24.34 19.44 -46.63
C SER A 6 -22.88 19.17 -46.20
N LEU A 7 -21.92 19.56 -47.05
CA LEU A 7 -20.48 19.37 -46.76
C LEU A 7 -20.09 19.99 -45.41
N GLN A 8 -20.66 21.14 -45.08
CA GLN A 8 -20.45 21.81 -43.79
C GLN A 8 -20.92 20.96 -42.60
N THR A 9 -22.11 20.32 -42.70
CA THR A 9 -22.63 19.46 -41.66
C THR A 9 -21.75 18.22 -41.45
N ARG A 10 -21.20 17.65 -42.50
CA ARG A 10 -20.29 16.50 -42.44
C ARG A 10 -18.96 16.88 -41.75
N LEU A 11 -18.42 18.04 -42.09
CA LEU A 11 -17.21 18.57 -41.46
C LEU A 11 -17.41 18.88 -39.97
N LEU A 12 -18.54 19.48 -39.61
CA LEU A 12 -18.90 19.75 -38.22
C LEU A 12 -18.99 18.45 -37.41
N TRP A 13 -19.67 17.41 -37.93
CA TRP A 13 -19.77 16.12 -37.27
C TRP A 13 -18.40 15.44 -37.14
N ALA A 14 -17.57 15.48 -38.17
CA ALA A 14 -16.22 14.91 -38.12
C ALA A 14 -15.34 15.60 -37.08
N ALA A 15 -15.36 16.93 -37.05
CA ALA A 15 -14.61 17.75 -36.07
C ALA A 15 -15.09 17.50 -34.64
N SER A 16 -16.42 17.46 -34.44
CA SER A 16 -17.00 17.19 -33.11
C SER A 16 -16.67 15.79 -32.63
N LEU A 17 -16.71 14.78 -33.47
CA LEU A 17 -16.35 13.41 -33.14
C LEU A 17 -14.86 13.30 -32.79
N ALA A 18 -14.00 13.92 -33.59
CA ALA A 18 -12.55 13.93 -33.31
C ALA A 18 -12.24 14.61 -32.00
N LEU A 19 -12.88 15.74 -31.70
CA LEU A 19 -12.72 16.44 -30.43
C LEU A 19 -13.23 15.61 -29.25
N ALA A 20 -14.39 15.00 -29.38
CA ALA A 20 -14.96 14.13 -28.35
C ALA A 20 -14.05 12.91 -28.07
N ALA A 21 -13.52 12.28 -29.14
CA ALA A 21 -12.57 11.18 -29.00
C ALA A 21 -11.28 11.60 -28.32
N PHE A 22 -10.73 12.75 -28.69
CA PHE A 22 -9.52 13.32 -28.07
C PHE A 22 -9.72 13.63 -26.60
N LEU A 23 -10.81 14.32 -26.25
CA LEU A 23 -11.14 14.65 -24.85
C LEU A 23 -11.40 13.38 -24.02
N GLY A 24 -12.11 12.42 -24.60
CA GLY A 24 -12.36 11.13 -23.93
C GLY A 24 -11.07 10.33 -23.67
N ALA A 25 -10.20 10.25 -24.67
CA ALA A 25 -8.90 9.58 -24.54
C ALA A 25 -8.00 10.29 -23.51
N THR A 26 -7.96 11.62 -23.53
CA THR A 26 -7.18 12.41 -22.58
C THR A 26 -7.71 12.25 -21.15
N GLY A 27 -9.03 12.32 -20.97
CA GLY A 27 -9.66 12.12 -19.66
C GLY A 27 -9.39 10.73 -19.10
N TYR A 28 -9.49 9.70 -19.92
CA TYR A 28 -9.16 8.33 -19.53
C TYR A 28 -7.68 8.17 -19.14
N ALA A 29 -6.77 8.73 -19.94
CA ALA A 29 -5.33 8.67 -19.66
C ALA A 29 -4.97 9.37 -18.36
N LEU A 30 -5.58 10.54 -18.09
CA LEU A 30 -5.39 11.29 -16.84
C LEU A 30 -5.92 10.49 -15.63
N ASP A 31 -7.11 9.90 -15.70
CA ASP A 31 -7.67 9.08 -14.63
C ASP A 31 -6.76 7.90 -14.30
N LEU A 32 -6.26 7.21 -15.33
CA LEU A 32 -5.32 6.10 -15.15
C LEU A 32 -3.98 6.54 -14.53
N ALA A 33 -3.45 7.66 -14.99
CA ALA A 33 -2.21 8.22 -14.45
C ALA A 33 -2.38 8.64 -12.98
N PHE A 34 -3.50 9.25 -12.64
CA PHE A 34 -3.82 9.67 -11.27
C PHE A 34 -3.94 8.48 -10.31
N LYS A 35 -4.65 7.42 -10.73
CA LYS A 35 -4.77 6.18 -9.94
C LYS A 35 -3.41 5.52 -9.70
N ARG A 36 -2.56 5.45 -10.72
CA ARG A 36 -1.19 4.91 -10.59
C ARG A 36 -0.34 5.75 -9.64
N SER A 37 -0.42 7.05 -9.74
CA SER A 37 0.31 7.98 -8.86
C SER A 37 -0.14 7.84 -7.40
N ALA A 38 -1.45 7.72 -7.15
CA ALA A 38 -1.99 7.53 -5.81
C ALA A 38 -1.54 6.20 -5.18
N LEU A 39 -1.54 5.11 -5.95
CA LEU A 39 -1.02 3.81 -5.49
C LEU A 39 0.49 3.86 -5.20
N GLN A 40 1.26 4.52 -6.06
CA GLN A 40 2.69 4.68 -5.83
C GLN A 40 2.96 5.50 -4.56
N ALA A 41 2.25 6.60 -4.36
CA ALA A 41 2.38 7.40 -3.15
C ALA A 41 2.01 6.62 -1.88
N MET A 42 0.98 5.76 -1.95
CA MET A 42 0.62 4.86 -0.84
C MET A 42 1.77 3.88 -0.55
N ARG A 43 2.30 3.22 -1.58
CA ARG A 43 3.42 2.29 -1.44
C ARG A 43 4.63 2.96 -0.79
N ASP A 44 5.03 4.14 -1.28
CA ASP A 44 6.21 4.86 -0.79
C ASP A 44 6.03 5.30 0.68
N ARG A 45 4.82 5.71 1.06
CA ARG A 45 4.48 6.02 2.44
C ARG A 45 4.56 4.80 3.35
N MET A 46 3.99 3.66 2.92
CA MET A 46 4.04 2.42 3.69
C MET A 46 5.47 1.91 3.85
N GLN A 47 6.29 2.02 2.81
CA GLN A 47 7.71 1.70 2.85
C GLN A 47 8.45 2.59 3.86
N SER A 48 8.15 3.89 3.90
CA SER A 48 8.74 4.82 4.87
C SER A 48 8.39 4.42 6.31
N TYR A 49 7.18 3.96 6.57
CA TYR A 49 6.79 3.45 7.89
C TYR A 49 7.56 2.17 8.27
N VAL A 50 7.74 1.24 7.33
CA VAL A 50 8.56 0.05 7.57
C VAL A 50 10.00 0.43 7.90
N TRP A 51 10.59 1.37 7.18
CA TRP A 51 11.95 1.86 7.48
C TRP A 51 12.04 2.55 8.84
N ALA A 52 11.04 3.32 9.22
CA ALA A 52 10.99 3.95 10.54
C ALA A 52 10.92 2.90 11.67
N TYR A 53 10.14 1.85 11.51
CA TYR A 53 10.15 0.74 12.46
C TYR A 53 11.50 0.01 12.48
N LEU A 54 12.06 -0.31 11.31
CA LEU A 54 13.37 -0.97 11.20
C LEU A 54 14.47 -0.18 11.91
N SER A 55 14.54 1.12 11.68
CA SER A 55 15.59 1.98 12.26
C SER A 55 15.46 2.16 13.78
N GLY A 56 14.26 2.01 14.32
CA GLY A 56 13.99 2.12 15.75
C GLY A 56 13.91 0.79 16.50
N SER A 57 14.01 -0.34 15.77
CA SER A 57 13.90 -1.68 16.36
C SER A 57 15.26 -2.24 16.74
N ASP A 58 15.26 -3.17 17.70
CA ASP A 58 16.42 -3.95 18.09
C ASP A 58 16.01 -5.35 18.56
N ILE A 59 16.93 -6.28 18.64
CA ILE A 59 16.70 -7.60 19.24
C ILE A 59 17.57 -7.70 20.49
N ASN A 60 16.93 -7.94 21.65
CA ASN A 60 17.66 -8.10 22.90
C ASN A 60 18.42 -9.45 22.94
N VAL A 61 19.28 -9.59 23.96
CA VAL A 61 20.09 -10.81 24.17
C VAL A 61 19.23 -12.07 24.33
N GLY A 62 17.99 -11.94 24.77
CA GLY A 62 17.02 -13.05 24.90
C GLY A 62 16.29 -13.41 23.61
N GLY A 63 16.58 -12.71 22.49
CA GLY A 63 15.94 -12.96 21.20
C GLY A 63 14.56 -12.32 21.03
N SER A 64 14.17 -11.43 21.93
CA SER A 64 12.90 -10.70 21.83
C SER A 64 13.09 -9.41 21.02
N LEU A 65 12.14 -9.15 20.12
CA LEU A 65 12.12 -7.91 19.34
C LEU A 65 11.71 -6.73 20.22
N ILE A 66 12.52 -5.69 20.22
CA ILE A 66 12.24 -4.39 20.82
C ILE A 66 11.89 -3.43 19.70
N LEU A 67 10.72 -2.81 19.79
CA LEU A 67 10.24 -1.82 18.84
C LEU A 67 10.36 -0.41 19.44
N PRO A 68 10.36 0.64 18.60
CA PRO A 68 10.43 2.01 19.11
C PRO A 68 9.20 2.31 20.00
N ASP A 69 9.43 2.97 21.13
CA ASP A 69 8.37 3.37 22.08
C ASP A 69 7.34 4.31 21.43
N ILE A 70 7.80 5.13 20.49
CA ILE A 70 6.94 6.06 19.73
C ILE A 70 6.80 5.53 18.31
N PRO A 71 5.58 5.18 17.89
CA PRO A 71 5.35 4.70 16.52
C PRO A 71 5.60 5.85 15.52
N PRO A 72 6.01 5.52 14.29
CA PRO A 72 6.25 6.51 13.23
C PRO A 72 4.99 7.31 12.85
N GLU A 73 3.81 6.78 13.15
CA GLU A 73 2.53 7.42 12.90
C GLU A 73 1.55 7.08 14.04
N PRO A 74 0.91 8.06 14.70
CA PRO A 74 0.00 7.82 15.84
C PRO A 74 -1.20 6.89 15.50
N ARG A 75 -1.54 6.76 14.25
CA ARG A 75 -2.61 5.86 13.79
C ARG A 75 -2.31 4.38 14.08
N PHE A 76 -1.05 3.98 14.25
CA PHE A 76 -0.69 2.62 14.62
C PHE A 76 -1.11 2.26 16.06
N GLU A 77 -1.33 3.23 16.93
CA GLU A 77 -1.83 3.02 18.30
C GLU A 77 -3.35 3.10 18.41
N ARG A 78 -4.03 3.62 17.38
CA ARG A 78 -5.48 3.83 17.45
C ARG A 78 -6.23 2.64 16.87
N PRO A 79 -7.08 1.96 17.66
CA PRO A 79 -7.98 0.95 17.14
C PRO A 79 -8.84 1.51 16.00
N GLN A 80 -9.09 0.70 14.98
CA GLN A 80 -9.91 1.05 13.82
C GLN A 80 -9.40 2.23 12.97
N SER A 81 -8.13 2.60 13.10
CA SER A 81 -7.53 3.70 12.31
C SER A 81 -7.41 3.39 10.82
N GLY A 82 -7.47 2.12 10.43
CA GLY A 82 -7.25 1.66 9.06
C GLY A 82 -5.78 1.60 8.65
N LEU A 83 -4.85 1.82 9.60
CA LEU A 83 -3.40 1.67 9.39
C LEU A 83 -2.85 0.68 10.42
N TYR A 84 -2.17 -0.36 9.96
CA TYR A 84 -1.74 -1.50 10.74
C TYR A 84 -0.28 -1.82 10.49
N ALA A 85 0.42 -2.29 11.51
CA ALA A 85 1.79 -2.78 11.38
C ALA A 85 1.97 -4.14 12.08
N GLY A 86 2.94 -4.91 11.62
CA GLY A 86 3.28 -6.18 12.20
C GLY A 86 4.67 -6.64 11.80
N VAL A 87 5.24 -7.51 12.62
CA VAL A 87 6.52 -8.17 12.36
C VAL A 87 6.36 -9.64 12.66
N VAL A 88 6.85 -10.47 11.77
CA VAL A 88 6.84 -11.92 11.94
C VAL A 88 8.21 -12.52 11.65
N GLY A 89 8.58 -13.51 12.42
CA GLY A 89 9.83 -14.24 12.30
C GLY A 89 9.79 -15.53 13.11
N PRO A 90 10.87 -16.33 13.15
CA PRO A 90 10.95 -17.52 13.98
C PRO A 90 10.82 -17.17 15.46
N GLY A 91 9.70 -17.57 16.10
CA GLY A 91 9.41 -17.26 17.50
C GLY A 91 9.11 -15.79 17.79
N ILE A 92 8.94 -14.96 16.76
CA ILE A 92 8.63 -13.55 16.88
C ILE A 92 7.33 -13.27 16.13
N GLU A 93 6.36 -12.73 16.85
CA GLU A 93 5.14 -12.18 16.29
C GLU A 93 4.78 -10.91 17.06
N TRP A 94 4.75 -9.80 16.35
CA TRP A 94 4.32 -8.52 16.91
C TRP A 94 3.29 -7.86 16.01
N ARG A 95 2.35 -7.18 16.62
CA ARG A 95 1.33 -6.38 15.93
C ARG A 95 1.13 -5.05 16.63
N SER A 96 0.91 -3.99 15.86
CA SER A 96 0.54 -2.68 16.39
C SER A 96 -0.79 -2.75 17.16
N ALA A 97 -1.02 -1.82 18.07
CA ALA A 97 -2.27 -1.76 18.84
C ALA A 97 -3.51 -1.66 17.93
N SER A 98 -3.39 -0.95 16.79
CA SER A 98 -4.44 -0.85 15.78
C SER A 98 -4.80 -2.20 15.14
N ALA A 99 -3.85 -3.14 15.07
CA ALA A 99 -4.00 -4.45 14.44
C ALA A 99 -4.55 -5.54 15.39
N LEU A 100 -4.63 -5.26 16.68
CA LEU A 100 -5.10 -6.24 17.67
C LEU A 100 -6.55 -6.66 17.40
N GLY A 101 -6.80 -7.98 17.40
CA GLY A 101 -8.11 -8.56 17.11
C GLY A 101 -8.52 -8.49 15.64
N ARG A 102 -7.60 -8.14 14.72
CA ARG A 102 -7.85 -8.09 13.28
C ARG A 102 -7.16 -9.26 12.57
N GLN A 103 -7.86 -9.81 11.59
CA GLN A 103 -7.29 -10.83 10.70
C GLN A 103 -6.65 -10.12 9.52
N LEU A 104 -5.36 -9.83 9.63
CA LEU A 104 -4.58 -9.15 8.61
C LEU A 104 -3.66 -10.13 7.90
N PRO A 105 -3.31 -9.89 6.63
CA PRO A 105 -2.49 -10.78 5.82
C PRO A 105 -0.99 -10.65 6.18
N PHE A 106 -0.62 -10.94 7.42
CA PHE A 106 0.75 -10.85 7.96
C PHE A 106 1.43 -12.23 8.07
N ASP A 107 1.06 -13.16 7.20
CA ASP A 107 1.56 -14.54 7.15
C ASP A 107 2.68 -14.76 6.13
N LEU A 108 2.92 -13.79 5.25
CA LEU A 108 3.96 -13.86 4.24
C LEU A 108 5.37 -13.84 4.86
N ARG A 109 6.26 -14.70 4.40
CA ARG A 109 7.68 -14.71 4.75
C ARG A 109 8.48 -14.30 3.54
N LEU A 110 9.26 -13.24 3.65
CA LEU A 110 10.11 -12.75 2.57
C LEU A 110 11.57 -12.97 2.91
N GLU A 111 12.34 -13.34 1.91
CA GLU A 111 13.80 -13.36 2.00
C GLU A 111 14.36 -11.96 2.28
N PRO A 112 15.49 -11.85 2.99
CA PRO A 112 16.14 -10.58 3.25
C PRO A 112 16.35 -9.75 1.97
N GLY A 113 16.02 -8.47 2.04
CA GLY A 113 16.11 -7.53 0.92
C GLY A 113 14.95 -7.59 -0.07
N ARG A 114 14.03 -8.55 0.06
CA ARG A 114 12.83 -8.59 -0.77
C ARG A 114 11.74 -7.68 -0.22
N THR A 115 11.05 -7.02 -1.13
CA THR A 115 9.87 -6.21 -0.82
C THR A 115 8.70 -6.68 -1.66
N GLN A 116 7.49 -6.57 -1.13
CA GLN A 116 6.25 -6.88 -1.83
C GLN A 116 5.19 -5.85 -1.47
N PHE A 117 4.52 -5.32 -2.50
CA PHE A 117 3.35 -4.47 -2.35
C PHE A 117 2.20 -5.07 -3.14
N ASP A 118 1.11 -5.35 -2.48
CA ASP A 118 -0.08 -5.97 -3.07
C ASP A 118 -1.37 -5.47 -2.41
N GLY A 119 -2.47 -5.75 -3.09
CA GLY A 119 -3.82 -5.42 -2.64
C GLY A 119 -4.72 -4.91 -3.77
N PRO A 120 -5.99 -4.64 -3.46
CA PRO A 120 -6.59 -4.85 -2.14
C PRO A 120 -6.78 -6.34 -1.82
N ILE A 121 -6.40 -6.73 -0.60
CA ILE A 121 -6.60 -8.08 -0.05
C ILE A 121 -7.84 -8.01 0.84
N GLU A 122 -8.82 -8.87 0.58
CA GLU A 122 -10.04 -8.92 1.39
C GLU A 122 -9.75 -9.50 2.77
N THR A 123 -10.22 -8.79 3.80
CA THR A 123 -10.06 -9.16 5.20
C THR A 123 -11.37 -8.97 5.97
N ASN A 124 -11.42 -9.36 7.24
CA ASN A 124 -12.58 -9.12 8.09
C ASN A 124 -12.81 -7.62 8.41
N VAL A 125 -11.88 -6.75 8.03
CA VAL A 125 -12.01 -5.28 8.16
C VAL A 125 -12.25 -4.60 6.81
N GLY A 126 -12.39 -5.37 5.72
CA GLY A 126 -12.50 -4.90 4.34
C GLY A 126 -11.19 -5.05 3.56
N GLY A 127 -11.12 -4.48 2.37
CA GLY A 127 -9.94 -4.54 1.52
C GLY A 127 -8.78 -3.72 2.11
N VAL A 128 -7.60 -4.32 2.17
CA VAL A 128 -6.38 -3.66 2.63
C VAL A 128 -5.26 -3.79 1.60
N TYR A 129 -4.47 -2.75 1.45
CA TYR A 129 -3.17 -2.81 0.76
C TYR A 129 -2.10 -3.18 1.76
N ARG A 130 -1.14 -4.01 1.36
CA ARG A 130 -0.05 -4.49 2.20
C ARG A 130 1.29 -4.19 1.56
N PHE A 131 2.21 -3.64 2.34
CA PHE A 131 3.64 -3.59 2.03
C PHE A 131 4.39 -4.50 3.00
N ALA A 132 5.25 -5.35 2.48
CA ALA A 132 6.06 -6.27 3.25
C ALA A 132 7.54 -6.13 2.85
N GLN A 133 8.43 -6.23 3.82
CA GLN A 133 9.87 -6.22 3.62
C GLN A 133 10.55 -7.30 4.46
N GLY A 134 11.32 -8.16 3.81
CA GLY A 134 12.18 -9.15 4.45
C GLY A 134 13.49 -8.51 4.87
N VAL A 135 13.95 -8.83 6.08
CA VAL A 135 15.23 -8.39 6.64
C VAL A 135 15.94 -9.54 7.32
N ALA A 136 17.27 -9.50 7.28
CA ALA A 136 18.12 -10.34 8.11
C ALA A 136 18.61 -9.51 9.29
N TRP A 137 18.45 -10.04 10.51
CA TRP A 137 18.92 -9.40 11.73
C TRP A 137 20.01 -10.23 12.36
N GLU A 138 21.18 -9.67 12.51
CA GLU A 138 22.29 -10.32 13.20
C GLU A 138 22.11 -10.15 14.72
N MET A 139 22.00 -11.28 15.42
CA MET A 139 21.91 -11.30 16.87
C MET A 139 23.31 -11.20 17.51
N THR A 140 23.36 -10.78 18.78
CA THR A 140 24.60 -10.66 19.57
C THR A 140 25.43 -11.97 19.64
N ASN A 141 24.80 -13.12 19.43
CA ASN A 141 25.46 -14.44 19.39
C ASN A 141 25.99 -14.83 17.99
N GLY A 142 25.94 -13.91 17.01
CA GLY A 142 26.33 -14.15 15.61
C GLY A 142 25.35 -14.97 14.78
N LYS A 143 24.18 -15.31 15.34
CA LYS A 143 23.11 -15.94 14.57
C LYS A 143 22.29 -14.90 13.85
N GLU A 144 21.88 -15.23 12.63
CA GLU A 144 21.00 -14.40 11.82
C GLU A 144 19.56 -14.85 11.96
N VAL A 145 18.65 -13.91 12.15
CA VAL A 145 17.20 -14.13 12.20
C VAL A 145 16.55 -13.41 11.04
N GLN A 146 15.69 -14.12 10.31
CA GLN A 146 14.94 -13.54 9.20
C GLN A 146 13.59 -13.05 9.72
N LEU A 147 13.35 -11.76 9.56
CA LEU A 147 12.10 -11.08 9.92
C LEU A 147 11.41 -10.55 8.68
N THR A 148 10.09 -10.50 8.72
CA THR A 148 9.29 -9.79 7.72
C THR A 148 8.49 -8.70 8.42
N PHE A 149 8.72 -7.45 8.03
CA PHE A 149 7.99 -6.29 8.49
C PHE A 149 6.82 -6.01 7.55
N PHE A 150 5.68 -5.71 8.12
CA PHE A 150 4.45 -5.43 7.40
C PHE A 150 3.89 -4.08 7.79
N VAL A 151 3.36 -3.36 6.82
CA VAL A 151 2.41 -2.28 6.99
C VAL A 151 1.21 -2.56 6.09
N ALA A 152 0.01 -2.41 6.63
CA ALA A 152 -1.23 -2.51 5.86
C ALA A 152 -2.08 -1.26 6.05
N GLU A 153 -2.71 -0.80 4.99
CA GLU A 153 -3.62 0.34 5.01
C GLU A 153 -4.93 0.01 4.31
N HIS A 154 -6.03 0.40 4.92
CA HIS A 154 -7.37 0.14 4.40
C HIS A 154 -7.60 0.90 3.08
N GLU A 155 -8.22 0.22 2.10
CA GLU A 155 -8.49 0.78 0.77
C GLU A 155 -9.32 2.08 0.78
N ALA A 156 -10.14 2.31 1.80
CA ALA A 156 -10.92 3.53 1.94
C ALA A 156 -10.06 4.81 2.02
N VAL A 157 -8.80 4.68 2.44
CA VAL A 157 -7.86 5.81 2.46
C VAL A 157 -7.50 6.21 1.02
N LEU A 158 -7.20 5.23 0.17
CA LEU A 158 -6.95 5.46 -1.25
C LEU A 158 -8.18 6.03 -1.95
N LYS A 159 -9.36 5.44 -1.70
CA LYS A 159 -10.62 5.92 -2.29
C LYS A 159 -10.90 7.39 -1.96
N ARG A 160 -10.60 7.83 -0.74
CA ARG A 160 -10.76 9.25 -0.33
C ARG A 160 -9.78 10.20 -1.02
N GLN A 161 -8.62 9.72 -1.46
CA GLN A 161 -7.63 10.54 -2.19
C GLN A 161 -7.96 10.67 -3.68
N ILE A 162 -8.76 9.75 -4.23
CA ILE A 162 -9.11 9.70 -5.65
C ILE A 162 -10.45 10.40 -5.93
N THR A 163 -11.25 10.66 -4.92
CA THR A 163 -12.54 11.38 -5.02
C THR A 163 -12.35 12.86 -4.75
#